data_9eb44d50afe1aa77d5a504b99a48b213
#
_entry.id   9eb44d50afe1aa77d5a504b99a48b213
#
_cell.length_a   1.000
_cell.length_b   1.000
_cell.length_c   1.000
_cell.angle_alpha   90.00
_cell.angle_beta   90.00
_cell.angle_gamma   90.00
#
_symmetry.space_group_name_H-M   'P 1'
#
loop_
_entity.id
_entity.type
_entity.pdbx_description
1 polymer ?
#
loop_
_entity_poly.entity_id
_entity_poly.type
_entity_poly.pdbx_seq_one_letter_code
_entity_poly.pdbx_strand_id
1 'polypeptide(L)'
;MDLEAEAEELASALGANKEEVLEDLEKLVSYSVPLDEAKGSLRRKYGDSDASGGDEPTTKDIADVATDDANVTVTGRVLTVGKRSIRYQGEDQVIFEGELADGTGRISYTAWQDFDLSVGDAITAGNAGVREWEGSPELNLGQSTTLVFEDEQPDVEYEVGGDRALDELSPGDRGRNVVVRVLECERKTIDGRDGETEILSGVLGDDTGRLPFTDWDPHAEIEEGASVRIENVSIREFRGVPSVNVSEFSSVIGLGEDVTVSEDAPEMGIDEAVTSGGAYDVRLVGNIIEVRDGSGLIERCPECGRVVQNGQCRSHGEVDAEDDLRVKAILDDGTGTVTAILGHDLTAEVYDGGIEDAKEHARDAMDKSVVADDIREKLVGKEYRVRGQLSVDEYGANLDATEFAGSDDDPGERARDALAEVRA
;
A
#
# COMPACT_ATOMS: atom_id res chain seq x y z
N MET A 1 28.89 39.12 8.51
CA MET A 1 27.96 38.56 9.50
C MET A 1 28.84 38.21 10.69
N ASP A 2 28.54 38.67 11.85
CA ASP A 2 29.43 38.51 13.01
C ASP A 2 28.98 37.26 13.81
N LEU A 3 29.54 36.10 13.42
CA LEU A 3 29.22 34.82 14.05
C LEU A 3 29.61 34.78 15.53
N GLU A 4 30.59 35.61 15.93
CA GLU A 4 31.05 35.75 17.32
C GLU A 4 29.99 36.41 18.23
N ALA A 5 29.30 37.43 17.70
CA ALA A 5 28.20 38.11 18.42
C ALA A 5 26.98 37.17 18.56
N GLU A 6 26.68 36.43 17.52
CA GLU A 6 25.55 35.45 17.51
C GLU A 6 25.84 34.25 18.45
N ALA A 7 27.07 33.77 18.50
CA ALA A 7 27.48 32.71 19.43
C ALA A 7 27.45 33.20 20.90
N GLU A 8 27.81 34.48 21.18
CA GLU A 8 27.75 35.06 22.51
C GLU A 8 26.29 35.19 23.02
N GLU A 9 25.38 35.61 22.14
CA GLU A 9 23.96 35.68 22.44
C GLU A 9 23.38 34.30 22.74
N LEU A 10 23.69 33.31 21.89
CA LEU A 10 23.28 31.92 22.07
C LEU A 10 23.85 31.31 23.36
N ALA A 11 25.15 31.44 23.58
CA ALA A 11 25.82 30.90 24.76
C ALA A 11 25.25 31.49 26.04
N SER A 12 24.96 32.83 26.05
CA SER A 12 24.34 33.51 27.17
C SER A 12 22.91 33.05 27.42
N ALA A 13 22.14 32.80 26.36
CA ALA A 13 20.76 32.32 26.45
C ALA A 13 20.66 30.83 26.87
N LEU A 14 21.68 30.02 26.56
CA LEU A 14 21.70 28.58 26.80
C LEU A 14 22.54 28.15 28.01
N GLY A 15 23.18 29.12 28.70
CA GLY A 15 24.09 28.82 29.82
C GLY A 15 25.34 28.01 29.40
N ALA A 16 25.66 27.96 28.12
CA ALA A 16 26.69 27.13 27.52
C ALA A 16 28.02 27.89 27.37
N ASN A 17 29.12 27.14 27.13
CA ASN A 17 30.42 27.74 26.87
C ASN A 17 30.46 28.45 25.51
N LYS A 18 30.77 29.76 25.47
CA LYS A 18 30.82 30.56 24.24
C LYS A 18 31.77 29.97 23.17
N GLU A 19 32.93 29.46 23.58
CA GLU A 19 33.93 28.95 22.66
C GLU A 19 33.44 27.69 21.94
N GLU A 20 32.73 26.81 22.65
CA GLU A 20 32.14 25.58 22.08
C GLU A 20 30.95 25.89 21.17
N VAL A 21 30.10 26.85 21.58
CA VAL A 21 28.97 27.28 20.74
C VAL A 21 29.45 27.96 19.46
N LEU A 22 30.54 28.73 19.52
CA LEU A 22 31.12 29.38 18.36
C LEU A 22 31.73 28.36 17.37
N GLU A 23 32.49 27.39 17.89
CA GLU A 23 33.08 26.31 17.04
C GLU A 23 32.02 25.52 16.31
N ASP A 24 30.97 25.13 16.99
CA ASP A 24 29.86 24.39 16.39
C ASP A 24 29.05 25.25 15.40
N LEU A 25 28.85 26.54 15.71
CA LEU A 25 28.15 27.45 14.79
C LEU A 25 28.95 27.68 13.51
N GLU A 26 30.27 27.89 13.63
CA GLU A 26 31.16 28.00 12.48
C GLU A 26 31.18 26.73 11.63
N LYS A 27 31.16 25.57 12.27
CA LYS A 27 31.09 24.26 11.62
C LYS A 27 29.81 24.07 10.82
N LEU A 28 28.66 24.37 11.39
CA LEU A 28 27.37 24.26 10.71
C LEU A 28 27.27 25.24 9.53
N VAL A 29 27.71 26.47 9.70
CA VAL A 29 27.74 27.48 8.63
C VAL A 29 28.72 27.07 7.52
N SER A 30 29.87 26.45 7.84
CA SER A 30 30.80 25.92 6.85
C SER A 30 30.20 24.82 5.98
N TYR A 31 29.23 24.08 6.48
CA TYR A 31 28.43 23.07 5.73
C TYR A 31 27.23 23.68 5.00
N SER A 32 27.20 25.02 4.86
CA SER A 32 26.11 25.74 4.15
C SER A 32 24.74 25.62 4.82
N VAL A 33 24.69 25.34 6.13
CA VAL A 33 23.46 25.39 6.90
C VAL A 33 23.07 26.85 7.12
N PRO A 34 21.81 27.25 6.83
CA PRO A 34 21.33 28.61 7.12
C PRO A 34 21.49 28.97 8.60
N LEU A 35 21.84 30.23 8.91
CA LEU A 35 22.16 30.67 10.27
C LEU A 35 21.03 30.40 11.27
N ASP A 36 19.78 30.60 10.85
CA ASP A 36 18.60 30.35 11.71
C ASP A 36 18.42 28.85 12.03
N GLU A 37 18.70 27.98 11.07
CA GLU A 37 18.70 26.51 11.26
C GLU A 37 19.88 26.05 12.14
N ALA A 38 21.06 26.64 11.94
CA ALA A 38 22.22 26.38 12.77
C ALA A 38 21.97 26.79 14.23
N LYS A 39 21.37 27.96 14.46
CA LYS A 39 20.94 28.40 15.79
C LYS A 39 19.89 27.46 16.42
N GLY A 40 18.94 26.98 15.64
CA GLY A 40 17.95 25.99 16.07
C GLY A 40 18.60 24.67 16.51
N SER A 41 19.62 24.22 15.78
CA SER A 41 20.37 23.00 16.12
C SER A 41 21.23 23.16 17.37
N LEU A 42 21.83 24.32 17.58
CA LEU A 42 22.61 24.60 18.78
C LEU A 42 21.74 24.79 20.03
N ARG A 43 20.54 25.36 19.88
CA ARG A 43 19.56 25.40 20.97
C ARG A 43 19.15 24.00 21.42
N ARG A 44 19.01 23.06 20.52
CA ARG A 44 18.75 21.64 20.83
C ARG A 44 19.95 20.94 21.46
N LYS A 45 21.19 21.31 21.08
CA LYS A 45 22.43 20.66 21.57
C LYS A 45 22.84 21.16 22.95
N TYR A 46 22.73 22.46 23.19
CA TYR A 46 23.23 23.12 24.40
C TYR A 46 22.13 23.65 25.36
N GLY A 47 20.86 23.60 24.95
CA GLY A 47 19.75 23.86 25.83
C GLY A 47 19.75 22.80 26.93
N ASP A 48 19.80 23.27 28.19
CA ASP A 48 19.75 22.41 29.36
C ASP A 48 18.55 21.46 29.24
N SER A 49 18.77 20.20 29.52
CA SER A 49 17.72 19.21 29.67
C SER A 49 16.74 19.52 30.85
N ASP A 50 17.03 20.60 31.63
CA ASP A 50 16.16 21.14 32.70
C ASP A 50 15.48 22.48 32.33
N ALA A 51 15.72 23.00 31.09
CA ALA A 51 15.08 24.24 30.60
C ALA A 51 14.34 23.99 29.26
N SER A 52 13.82 22.80 29.01
CA SER A 52 12.70 22.64 28.11
C SER A 52 11.46 23.19 28.84
N GLY A 53 11.14 24.45 28.56
CA GLY A 53 9.77 24.93 28.61
C GLY A 53 8.98 24.25 27.51
N GLY A 54 9.02 22.92 27.44
CA GLY A 54 8.01 22.08 26.87
C GLY A 54 6.96 21.95 27.97
N ASP A 55 5.73 22.27 27.67
CA ASP A 55 4.60 21.94 28.53
C ASP A 55 4.80 20.52 29.07
N GLU A 56 4.57 20.32 30.38
CA GLU A 56 4.54 18.98 30.96
C GLU A 56 3.67 18.12 30.05
N PRO A 57 4.10 16.86 29.72
CA PRO A 57 3.36 16.01 28.78
C PRO A 57 1.88 15.99 29.18
N THR A 58 1.05 16.56 28.32
CA THR A 58 -0.38 16.66 28.62
C THR A 58 -1.01 15.30 28.54
N THR A 59 -1.70 14.89 29.60
CA THR A 59 -2.51 13.66 29.56
C THR A 59 -3.71 13.90 28.63
N LYS A 60 -3.87 13.06 27.63
CA LYS A 60 -4.94 13.13 26.63
C LYS A 60 -5.59 11.77 26.41
N ASP A 61 -6.86 11.80 26.06
CA ASP A 61 -7.52 10.67 25.44
C ASP A 61 -6.96 10.50 24.02
N ILE A 62 -6.93 9.25 23.51
CA ILE A 62 -6.29 8.95 22.21
C ILE A 62 -6.94 9.72 21.05
N ALA A 63 -8.26 9.90 21.06
CA ALA A 63 -8.95 10.68 20.02
C ALA A 63 -8.59 12.18 20.01
N ASP A 64 -8.07 12.71 21.12
CA ASP A 64 -7.70 14.12 21.27
C ASP A 64 -6.23 14.41 20.91
N VAL A 65 -5.45 13.36 20.56
CA VAL A 65 -4.06 13.53 20.13
C VAL A 65 -4.04 14.12 18.72
N ALA A 66 -3.34 15.24 18.57
CA ALA A 66 -3.24 15.96 17.30
C ALA A 66 -1.80 16.01 16.78
N THR A 67 -1.64 16.21 15.48
CA THR A 67 -0.31 16.24 14.82
C THR A 67 0.58 17.39 15.27
N ASP A 68 0.02 18.44 15.88
CA ASP A 68 0.73 19.59 16.43
C ASP A 68 1.12 19.41 17.92
N ASP A 69 0.72 18.30 18.55
CA ASP A 69 1.23 17.96 19.89
C ASP A 69 2.72 17.61 19.83
N ALA A 70 3.49 18.10 20.81
CA ALA A 70 4.91 17.76 20.90
C ALA A 70 5.12 16.41 21.62
N ASN A 71 4.59 16.32 22.85
CA ASN A 71 4.62 15.12 23.68
C ASN A 71 3.31 14.98 24.45
N VAL A 72 2.84 13.75 24.57
CA VAL A 72 1.60 13.43 25.30
C VAL A 72 1.82 12.29 26.29
N THR A 73 0.92 12.19 27.24
CA THR A 73 0.73 11.01 28.08
C THR A 73 -0.62 10.39 27.72
N VAL A 74 -0.61 9.15 27.26
CA VAL A 74 -1.83 8.42 26.89
C VAL A 74 -1.89 7.08 27.62
N THR A 75 -3.09 6.65 27.97
CA THR A 75 -3.35 5.32 28.54
C THR A 75 -4.20 4.54 27.54
N GLY A 76 -3.80 3.31 27.25
CA GLY A 76 -4.53 2.50 26.28
C GLY A 76 -4.18 1.02 26.36
N ARG A 77 -4.87 0.25 25.55
CA ARG A 77 -4.64 -1.17 25.35
C ARG A 77 -3.88 -1.40 24.06
N VAL A 78 -2.82 -2.19 24.11
CA VAL A 78 -2.03 -2.59 22.94
C VAL A 78 -2.87 -3.53 22.09
N LEU A 79 -3.23 -3.11 20.89
CA LEU A 79 -3.99 -3.92 19.95
C LEU A 79 -3.10 -4.85 19.14
N THR A 80 -1.97 -4.33 18.66
CA THR A 80 -1.02 -5.07 17.84
C THR A 80 0.42 -4.75 18.24
N VAL A 81 1.32 -5.70 18.02
CA VAL A 81 2.76 -5.52 18.15
C VAL A 81 3.44 -6.13 16.94
N GLY A 82 4.02 -5.29 16.11
CA GLY A 82 4.83 -5.69 14.96
C GLY A 82 6.31 -5.40 15.21
N LYS A 83 7.18 -6.08 14.47
CA LYS A 83 8.62 -5.91 14.54
C LYS A 83 9.19 -5.87 13.13
N ARG A 84 10.08 -4.92 12.85
CA ARG A 84 10.80 -4.88 11.58
C ARG A 84 12.17 -4.23 11.70
N SER A 85 13.04 -4.51 10.73
CA SER A 85 14.31 -3.82 10.55
C SER A 85 14.14 -2.59 9.65
N ILE A 86 14.78 -1.50 10.04
CA ILE A 86 14.90 -0.30 9.22
C ILE A 86 16.36 0.13 9.15
N ARG A 87 16.76 0.76 8.04
CA ARG A 87 18.08 1.36 7.95
C ARG A 87 18.01 2.82 8.40
N TYR A 88 18.58 3.07 9.57
CA TYR A 88 18.65 4.41 10.16
C TYR A 88 20.11 4.85 10.31
N GLN A 89 20.47 6.02 9.79
CA GLN A 89 21.84 6.57 9.80
C GLN A 89 22.92 5.63 9.25
N GLY A 90 22.53 4.70 8.35
CA GLY A 90 23.45 3.75 7.71
C GLY A 90 23.60 2.40 8.43
N GLU A 91 23.01 2.23 9.59
CA GLU A 91 22.95 1.00 10.37
C GLU A 91 21.53 0.39 10.35
N ASP A 92 21.45 -0.93 10.41
CA ASP A 92 20.17 -1.62 10.52
C ASP A 92 19.73 -1.60 11.98
N GLN A 93 18.54 -1.06 12.21
CA GLN A 93 17.93 -0.93 13.53
C GLN A 93 16.59 -1.63 13.55
N VAL A 94 16.37 -2.46 14.58
CA VAL A 94 15.07 -3.07 14.83
C VAL A 94 14.19 -2.08 15.55
N ILE A 95 12.97 -1.90 15.03
CA ILE A 95 11.91 -1.11 15.65
C ILE A 95 10.69 -1.98 15.89
N PHE A 96 9.86 -1.54 16.82
CA PHE A 96 8.57 -2.15 17.13
C PHE A 96 7.48 -1.16 16.75
N GLU A 97 6.38 -1.65 16.24
CA GLU A 97 5.28 -0.80 15.78
C GLU A 97 3.95 -1.52 15.98
N GLY A 98 2.89 -0.75 16.11
CA GLY A 98 1.56 -1.32 16.31
C GLY A 98 0.52 -0.25 16.56
N GLU A 99 -0.59 -0.67 17.16
CA GLU A 99 -1.69 0.20 17.51
C GLU A 99 -1.98 0.12 19.01
N LEU A 100 -2.32 1.27 19.59
CA LEU A 100 -2.80 1.47 20.93
C LEU A 100 -4.21 2.05 20.87
N ALA A 101 -5.14 1.60 21.70
CA ALA A 101 -6.49 2.11 21.75
C ALA A 101 -6.98 2.36 23.19
N ASP A 102 -7.90 3.30 23.32
CA ASP A 102 -8.71 3.52 24.51
C ASP A 102 -10.20 3.53 24.14
N GLY A 103 -11.07 3.90 25.05
CA GLY A 103 -12.52 4.02 24.78
C GLY A 103 -12.91 5.17 23.84
N THR A 104 -11.97 6.00 23.42
CA THR A 104 -12.21 7.20 22.57
C THR A 104 -11.73 7.02 21.15
N GLY A 105 -10.65 6.21 20.93
CA GLY A 105 -10.05 6.04 19.62
C GLY A 105 -8.89 5.05 19.60
N ARG A 106 -8.23 4.97 18.45
CA ARG A 106 -6.98 4.23 18.27
C ARG A 106 -5.91 5.12 17.64
N ILE A 107 -4.65 4.83 17.94
CA ILE A 107 -3.48 5.54 17.42
C ILE A 107 -2.35 4.56 17.14
N SER A 108 -1.66 4.75 16.02
CA SER A 108 -0.45 3.98 15.72
C SER A 108 0.73 4.41 16.59
N TYR A 109 1.65 3.49 16.86
CA TYR A 109 2.90 3.82 17.53
C TYR A 109 4.11 3.20 16.84
N THR A 110 5.25 3.88 16.96
CA THR A 110 6.58 3.32 16.65
C THR A 110 7.45 3.41 17.90
N ALA A 111 8.00 2.29 18.34
CA ALA A 111 8.93 2.20 19.46
C ALA A 111 10.35 1.90 18.95
N TRP A 112 11.31 2.74 19.34
CA TRP A 112 12.71 2.67 18.91
C TRP A 112 13.59 1.79 19.78
N GLN A 113 12.99 1.18 20.78
CA GLN A 113 13.61 0.17 21.64
C GLN A 113 12.55 -0.85 22.05
N ASP A 114 13.01 -2.03 22.49
CA ASP A 114 12.12 -3.04 23.04
C ASP A 114 11.61 -2.61 24.41
N PHE A 115 10.31 -2.47 24.55
CA PHE A 115 9.61 -2.17 25.80
C PHE A 115 8.90 -3.42 26.36
N ASP A 116 9.17 -4.61 25.80
CA ASP A 116 8.52 -5.88 26.16
C ASP A 116 6.98 -5.83 26.04
N LEU A 117 6.46 -5.04 25.11
CA LEU A 117 5.02 -4.94 24.86
C LEU A 117 4.48 -6.24 24.29
N SER A 118 3.33 -6.65 24.80
CA SER A 118 2.56 -7.77 24.28
C SER A 118 1.15 -7.31 23.90
N VAL A 119 0.57 -8.01 22.91
CA VAL A 119 -0.80 -7.79 22.52
C VAL A 119 -1.73 -7.99 23.73
N GLY A 120 -2.61 -7.01 23.94
CA GLY A 120 -3.56 -7.01 25.05
C GLY A 120 -3.06 -6.30 26.32
N ASP A 121 -1.79 -5.91 26.39
CA ASP A 121 -1.27 -5.13 27.52
C ASP A 121 -2.02 -3.81 27.66
N ALA A 122 -2.31 -3.45 28.90
CA ALA A 122 -2.77 -2.11 29.25
C ALA A 122 -1.56 -1.29 29.69
N ILE A 123 -1.34 -0.14 29.05
CA ILE A 123 -0.17 0.69 29.31
C ILE A 123 -0.53 2.18 29.44
N THR A 124 0.26 2.88 30.25
CA THR A 124 0.34 4.35 30.20
C THR A 124 1.71 4.72 29.61
N ALA A 125 1.68 5.35 28.44
CA ALA A 125 2.85 5.88 27.76
C ALA A 125 3.03 7.36 28.11
N GLY A 126 3.90 7.65 29.08
CA GLY A 126 4.24 8.99 29.50
C GLY A 126 5.34 9.61 28.64
N ASN A 127 5.19 10.88 28.30
CA ASN A 127 6.15 11.62 27.46
C ASN A 127 6.40 10.94 26.10
N ALA A 128 5.35 10.40 25.48
CA ALA A 128 5.38 9.89 24.13
C ALA A 128 5.42 11.07 23.14
N GLY A 129 6.40 11.10 22.25
CA GLY A 129 6.45 12.09 21.18
C GLY A 129 5.31 11.86 20.18
N VAL A 130 4.81 12.95 19.58
CA VAL A 130 3.83 12.85 18.50
C VAL A 130 4.48 13.27 17.18
N ARG A 131 4.24 12.54 16.14
CA ARG A 131 4.64 12.90 14.77
C ARG A 131 3.49 12.70 13.81
N GLU A 132 3.51 13.42 12.71
CA GLU A 132 2.59 13.20 11.62
C GLU A 132 3.11 12.07 10.70
N TRP A 133 2.27 11.11 10.42
CA TRP A 133 2.51 10.08 9.42
C TRP A 133 1.28 9.94 8.53
N GLU A 134 1.46 10.16 7.21
CA GLU A 134 0.36 10.10 6.22
C GLU A 134 -0.88 10.95 6.59
N GLY A 135 -0.63 12.12 7.19
CA GLY A 135 -1.69 13.04 7.61
C GLY A 135 -2.36 12.72 8.95
N SER A 136 -1.93 11.67 9.63
CA SER A 136 -2.46 11.22 10.94
C SER A 136 -1.41 11.32 12.04
N PRO A 137 -1.80 11.54 13.31
CA PRO A 137 -0.88 11.51 14.43
C PRO A 137 -0.41 10.08 14.71
N GLU A 138 0.88 9.91 15.00
CA GLU A 138 1.48 8.66 15.43
C GLU A 138 2.33 8.89 16.67
N LEU A 139 2.26 7.98 17.66
CA LEU A 139 3.11 8.03 18.84
C LEU A 139 4.52 7.55 18.54
N ASN A 140 5.50 8.30 18.99
CA ASN A 140 6.90 7.97 18.87
C ASN A 140 7.47 7.65 20.27
N LEU A 141 7.68 6.37 20.54
CA LEU A 141 8.14 5.88 21.84
C LEU A 141 9.68 5.71 21.79
N GLY A 142 10.37 6.64 22.42
CA GLY A 142 11.83 6.71 22.44
C GLY A 142 12.42 6.54 23.83
N GLN A 143 13.70 6.92 23.99
CA GLN A 143 14.42 6.81 25.27
C GLN A 143 13.82 7.68 26.38
N SER A 144 13.13 8.77 26.04
CA SER A 144 12.47 9.67 27.00
C SER A 144 11.06 9.21 27.39
N THR A 145 10.52 8.21 26.71
CA THR A 145 9.19 7.67 27.00
C THR A 145 9.23 6.78 28.23
N THR A 146 8.32 7.00 29.15
CA THR A 146 8.12 6.14 30.33
C THR A 146 6.90 5.26 30.09
N LEU A 147 7.07 3.95 30.14
CA LEU A 147 5.96 3.01 30.05
C LEU A 147 5.63 2.44 31.43
N VAL A 148 4.34 2.49 31.76
CA VAL A 148 3.79 1.84 32.96
C VAL A 148 2.74 0.83 32.51
N PHE A 149 2.89 -0.42 32.95
CA PHE A 149 1.88 -1.44 32.73
C PHE A 149 0.77 -1.29 33.77
N GLU A 150 -0.46 -1.26 33.32
CA GLU A 150 -1.64 -1.05 34.17
C GLU A 150 -2.33 -2.39 34.45
N ASP A 151 -2.81 -2.55 35.69
CA ASP A 151 -3.57 -3.74 36.11
C ASP A 151 -4.99 -3.74 35.52
N GLU A 152 -5.56 -2.55 35.27
CA GLU A 152 -6.92 -2.34 34.76
C GLU A 152 -6.86 -2.13 33.25
N GLN A 153 -7.54 -3.01 32.51
CA GLN A 153 -7.56 -2.92 31.04
C GLN A 153 -8.65 -1.94 30.60
N PRO A 154 -8.33 -0.94 29.77
CA PRO A 154 -9.36 -0.10 29.13
C PRO A 154 -10.31 -0.95 28.30
N ASP A 155 -11.60 -0.65 28.39
CA ASP A 155 -12.60 -1.24 27.50
C ASP A 155 -12.46 -0.58 26.13
N VAL A 156 -12.18 -1.39 25.10
CA VAL A 156 -11.95 -0.91 23.73
C VAL A 156 -12.90 -1.65 22.77
N GLU A 157 -13.48 -0.91 21.83
CA GLU A 157 -14.34 -1.47 20.80
C GLU A 157 -13.55 -2.10 19.62
N TYR A 158 -12.21 -2.10 19.70
CA TYR A 158 -11.31 -2.60 18.67
C TYR A 158 -10.88 -4.03 18.97
N GLU A 159 -10.70 -4.81 17.91
CA GLU A 159 -10.19 -6.18 18.01
C GLU A 159 -8.73 -6.19 18.48
N VAL A 160 -8.46 -7.02 19.49
CA VAL A 160 -7.14 -7.20 20.08
C VAL A 160 -6.52 -8.48 19.52
N GLY A 161 -5.32 -8.39 18.93
CA GLY A 161 -4.62 -9.56 18.41
C GLY A 161 -4.11 -9.40 16.98
N GLY A 162 -4.60 -8.41 16.26
CA GLY A 162 -4.15 -8.11 14.91
C GLY A 162 -4.61 -9.09 13.84
N ASP A 163 -5.49 -10.06 14.17
CA ASP A 163 -6.07 -10.98 13.19
C ASP A 163 -6.97 -10.20 12.21
N ARG A 164 -6.80 -10.45 10.92
CA ARG A 164 -7.57 -9.80 9.84
C ARG A 164 -7.83 -10.77 8.70
N ALA A 165 -9.00 -10.63 8.09
CA ALA A 165 -9.27 -11.18 6.78
C ALA A 165 -8.57 -10.34 5.69
N LEU A 166 -8.37 -10.92 4.50
CA LEU A 166 -7.61 -10.24 3.44
C LEU A 166 -8.30 -8.96 2.93
N ASP A 167 -9.63 -8.90 2.92
CA ASP A 167 -10.41 -7.73 2.51
C ASP A 167 -10.40 -6.58 3.52
N GLU A 168 -10.04 -6.86 4.78
CA GLU A 168 -9.90 -5.85 5.83
C GLU A 168 -8.53 -5.16 5.85
N LEU A 169 -7.56 -5.70 5.07
CA LEU A 169 -6.18 -5.20 5.04
C LEU A 169 -6.05 -3.95 4.17
N SER A 170 -5.40 -2.94 4.72
CA SER A 170 -5.13 -1.68 4.03
C SER A 170 -3.63 -1.38 3.94
N PRO A 171 -3.17 -0.69 2.87
CA PRO A 171 -1.79 -0.21 2.80
C PRO A 171 -1.42 0.61 4.04
N GLY A 172 -0.24 0.32 4.61
CA GLY A 172 0.21 0.93 5.86
C GLY A 172 -0.05 0.10 7.11
N ASP A 173 -0.94 -0.90 7.07
CA ASP A 173 -1.15 -1.85 8.17
C ASP A 173 0.13 -2.59 8.55
N ARG A 174 0.32 -2.80 9.85
CA ARG A 174 1.52 -3.42 10.43
C ARG A 174 1.16 -4.31 11.61
N GLY A 175 1.98 -5.36 11.84
CA GLY A 175 1.76 -6.29 12.95
C GLY A 175 0.42 -7.03 12.84
N ARG A 176 -0.07 -7.25 11.62
CA ARG A 176 -1.30 -8.01 11.38
C ARG A 176 -0.99 -9.50 11.27
N ASN A 177 -2.02 -10.31 11.53
CA ASN A 177 -1.97 -11.75 11.36
C ASN A 177 -3.04 -12.16 10.36
N VAL A 178 -2.71 -13.13 9.51
CA VAL A 178 -3.63 -13.65 8.50
C VAL A 178 -3.66 -15.18 8.53
N VAL A 179 -4.83 -15.73 8.23
CA VAL A 179 -5.03 -17.17 8.04
C VAL A 179 -5.43 -17.40 6.61
N VAL A 180 -4.54 -17.99 5.82
CA VAL A 180 -4.64 -17.98 4.37
C VAL A 180 -4.23 -19.31 3.75
N ARG A 181 -4.65 -19.53 2.51
CA ARG A 181 -4.10 -20.56 1.62
C ARG A 181 -3.16 -19.92 0.62
N VAL A 182 -2.02 -20.53 0.40
CA VAL A 182 -1.07 -20.13 -0.66
C VAL A 182 -1.59 -20.66 -1.99
N LEU A 183 -2.05 -19.76 -2.87
CA LEU A 183 -2.61 -20.11 -4.16
C LEU A 183 -1.56 -20.25 -5.24
N GLU A 184 -0.57 -19.35 -5.20
CA GLU A 184 0.58 -19.33 -6.10
C GLU A 184 1.82 -19.03 -5.29
N CYS A 185 2.94 -19.69 -5.60
CA CYS A 185 4.22 -19.44 -4.94
C CYS A 185 5.37 -19.65 -5.92
N GLU A 186 6.15 -18.64 -6.16
CA GLU A 186 7.33 -18.67 -7.01
C GLU A 186 8.54 -18.15 -6.23
N ARG A 187 9.66 -18.89 -6.33
CA ARG A 187 10.94 -18.44 -5.78
C ARG A 187 11.67 -17.60 -6.83
N LYS A 188 12.05 -16.38 -6.45
CA LYS A 188 12.75 -15.44 -7.31
C LYS A 188 14.05 -14.96 -6.67
N THR A 189 15.03 -14.67 -7.49
CA THR A 189 16.23 -13.93 -7.08
C THR A 189 16.11 -12.51 -7.61
N ILE A 190 16.28 -11.54 -6.76
CA ILE A 190 16.24 -10.12 -7.10
C ILE A 190 17.57 -9.46 -6.75
N ASP A 191 17.97 -8.47 -7.55
CA ASP A 191 19.11 -7.61 -7.23
C ASP A 191 18.67 -6.55 -6.22
N GLY A 192 18.97 -6.79 -4.95
CA GLY A 192 18.77 -5.84 -3.86
C GLY A 192 19.96 -4.88 -3.71
N ARG A 193 19.85 -3.94 -2.76
CA ARG A 193 20.96 -3.00 -2.45
C ARG A 193 22.21 -3.68 -1.91
N ASP A 194 22.04 -4.79 -1.24
CA ASP A 194 23.11 -5.53 -0.56
C ASP A 194 23.54 -6.80 -1.34
N GLY A 195 23.10 -6.95 -2.59
CA GLY A 195 23.36 -8.06 -3.49
C GLY A 195 22.12 -8.85 -3.88
N GLU A 196 22.33 -10.02 -4.47
CA GLU A 196 21.25 -10.94 -4.84
C GLU A 196 20.54 -11.46 -3.57
N THR A 197 19.22 -11.33 -3.55
CA THR A 197 18.37 -11.81 -2.45
C THR A 197 17.32 -12.76 -3.01
N GLU A 198 17.17 -13.94 -2.39
CA GLU A 198 16.06 -14.84 -2.69
C GLU A 198 14.79 -14.38 -1.96
N ILE A 199 13.68 -14.42 -2.66
CA ILE A 199 12.34 -14.13 -2.12
C ILE A 199 11.35 -15.19 -2.59
N LEU A 200 10.23 -15.33 -1.85
CA LEU A 200 9.04 -15.96 -2.38
C LEU A 200 8.04 -14.86 -2.78
N SER A 201 7.35 -15.06 -3.87
CA SER A 201 6.25 -14.19 -4.29
C SER A 201 5.13 -15.00 -4.89
N GLY A 202 3.90 -14.54 -4.73
CA GLY A 202 2.73 -15.25 -5.24
C GLY A 202 1.44 -14.62 -4.77
N VAL A 203 0.43 -15.45 -4.53
CA VAL A 203 -0.92 -15.06 -4.17
C VAL A 203 -1.39 -15.83 -2.94
N LEU A 204 -1.92 -15.13 -1.96
CA LEU A 204 -2.63 -15.67 -0.80
C LEU A 204 -4.14 -15.51 -1.02
N GLY A 205 -4.93 -16.44 -0.45
CA GLY A 205 -6.38 -16.36 -0.48
C GLY A 205 -7.01 -16.82 0.83
N ASP A 206 -8.16 -16.23 1.14
CA ASP A 206 -9.08 -16.65 2.19
C ASP A 206 -10.52 -16.62 1.68
N ASP A 207 -11.52 -16.72 2.54
CA ASP A 207 -12.93 -16.70 2.18
C ASP A 207 -13.45 -15.30 1.81
N THR A 208 -12.65 -14.24 2.01
CA THR A 208 -13.00 -12.86 1.68
C THR A 208 -12.36 -12.37 0.38
N GLY A 209 -11.18 -12.92 -0.01
CA GLY A 209 -10.51 -12.46 -1.22
C GLY A 209 -9.12 -13.03 -1.45
N ARG A 210 -8.38 -12.32 -2.28
CA ARG A 210 -7.02 -12.68 -2.69
C ARG A 210 -6.12 -11.47 -2.70
N LEU A 211 -4.90 -11.61 -2.18
CA LEU A 211 -3.86 -10.58 -2.23
C LEU A 211 -2.52 -11.17 -2.68
N PRO A 212 -1.71 -10.39 -3.40
CA PRO A 212 -0.33 -10.75 -3.66
C PRO A 212 0.48 -10.72 -2.37
N PHE A 213 1.55 -11.52 -2.32
CA PHE A 213 2.49 -11.48 -1.21
C PHE A 213 3.94 -11.49 -1.70
N THR A 214 4.82 -10.99 -0.83
CA THR A 214 6.26 -11.16 -0.93
C THR A 214 6.82 -11.58 0.41
N ASP A 215 7.51 -12.72 0.45
CA ASP A 215 8.27 -13.18 1.60
C ASP A 215 9.76 -12.87 1.34
N TRP A 216 10.28 -11.92 2.12
CA TRP A 216 11.63 -11.39 1.99
C TRP A 216 12.71 -12.25 2.66
N ASP A 217 12.30 -13.21 3.49
CA ASP A 217 13.15 -14.21 4.12
C ASP A 217 12.46 -15.59 4.02
N PRO A 218 12.64 -16.31 2.90
CA PRO A 218 11.83 -17.44 2.47
C PRO A 218 11.52 -18.47 3.57
N HIS A 219 10.27 -18.53 4.03
CA HIS A 219 9.79 -19.51 5.00
C HIS A 219 9.43 -20.82 4.32
N ALA A 220 9.84 -21.94 4.93
CA ALA A 220 9.64 -23.26 4.35
C ALA A 220 8.17 -23.71 4.33
N GLU A 221 7.33 -23.14 5.20
CA GLU A 221 5.91 -23.44 5.31
C GLU A 221 5.08 -22.79 4.19
N ILE A 222 5.64 -21.78 3.48
CA ILE A 222 5.00 -21.09 2.37
C ILE A 222 5.29 -21.86 1.09
N GLU A 223 4.41 -22.80 0.77
CA GLU A 223 4.42 -23.59 -0.44
C GLU A 223 3.06 -23.54 -1.13
N GLU A 224 3.02 -23.65 -2.45
CA GLU A 224 1.77 -23.67 -3.21
C GLU A 224 0.82 -24.76 -2.71
N GLY A 225 -0.42 -24.38 -2.42
CA GLY A 225 -1.47 -25.22 -1.85
C GLY A 225 -1.47 -25.35 -0.34
N ALA A 226 -0.43 -24.87 0.37
CA ALA A 226 -0.39 -24.91 1.81
C ALA A 226 -1.39 -23.92 2.44
N SER A 227 -1.97 -24.33 3.59
CA SER A 227 -2.76 -23.47 4.46
C SER A 227 -1.91 -23.07 5.64
N VAL A 228 -1.75 -21.76 5.87
CA VAL A 228 -0.84 -21.21 6.87
C VAL A 228 -1.49 -20.08 7.67
N ARG A 229 -1.04 -19.93 8.92
CA ARG A 229 -1.18 -18.70 9.68
C ARG A 229 0.13 -17.95 9.60
N ILE A 230 0.07 -16.69 9.18
CA ILE A 230 1.24 -15.80 9.13
C ILE A 230 0.99 -14.67 10.11
N GLU A 231 1.87 -14.55 11.11
CA GLU A 231 1.83 -13.50 12.12
C GLU A 231 2.87 -12.42 11.82
N ASN A 232 2.58 -11.19 12.21
CA ASN A 232 3.43 -10.02 12.01
C ASN A 232 3.71 -9.75 10.53
N VAL A 233 2.65 -9.65 9.73
CA VAL A 233 2.75 -9.14 8.36
C VAL A 233 2.60 -7.62 8.32
N SER A 234 3.15 -7.01 7.29
CA SER A 234 2.92 -5.60 6.95
C SER A 234 2.31 -5.50 5.56
N ILE A 235 1.42 -4.52 5.38
CA ILE A 235 0.75 -4.31 4.10
C ILE A 235 1.37 -3.11 3.40
N ARG A 236 1.85 -3.34 2.19
CA ARG A 236 2.40 -2.30 1.32
C ARG A 236 1.51 -2.15 0.09
N GLU A 237 1.59 -0.98 -0.51
CA GLU A 237 0.98 -0.73 -1.79
C GLU A 237 2.00 -0.93 -2.91
N PHE A 238 1.55 -1.60 -3.97
CA PHE A 238 2.27 -1.64 -5.24
C PHE A 238 1.30 -1.30 -6.37
N ARG A 239 1.44 -0.11 -6.96
CA ARG A 239 0.55 0.41 -8.01
C ARG A 239 -0.92 0.44 -7.61
N GLY A 240 -1.21 0.90 -6.40
CA GLY A 240 -2.56 0.97 -5.85
C GLY A 240 -3.08 -0.36 -5.28
N VAL A 241 -2.34 -1.46 -5.39
CA VAL A 241 -2.79 -2.78 -4.93
C VAL A 241 -2.16 -3.12 -3.59
N PRO A 242 -2.94 -3.45 -2.55
CA PRO A 242 -2.41 -3.98 -1.29
C PRO A 242 -1.62 -5.26 -1.52
N SER A 243 -0.50 -5.41 -0.83
CA SER A 243 0.37 -6.59 -0.89
C SER A 243 0.85 -6.98 0.50
N VAL A 244 0.73 -8.26 0.83
CA VAL A 244 1.17 -8.82 2.11
C VAL A 244 2.69 -9.00 2.08
N ASN A 245 3.38 -8.37 3.02
CA ASN A 245 4.83 -8.51 3.18
C ASN A 245 5.14 -9.33 4.41
N VAL A 246 5.86 -10.43 4.19
CA VAL A 246 6.40 -11.35 5.19
C VAL A 246 7.90 -11.08 5.32
N SER A 247 8.45 -11.13 6.51
CA SER A 247 9.86 -10.80 6.79
C SER A 247 10.47 -11.80 7.78
N GLU A 248 11.77 -11.66 8.06
CA GLU A 248 12.48 -12.43 9.07
C GLU A 248 11.88 -12.35 10.48
N PHE A 249 11.00 -11.38 10.73
CA PHE A 249 10.29 -11.23 12.02
C PHE A 249 8.87 -11.81 12.00
N SER A 250 8.44 -12.29 10.85
CA SER A 250 7.14 -12.97 10.75
C SER A 250 7.25 -14.39 11.26
N SER A 251 6.15 -14.91 11.81
CA SER A 251 6.03 -16.31 12.20
C SER A 251 5.06 -17.01 11.28
N VAL A 252 5.48 -18.10 10.66
CA VAL A 252 4.64 -18.87 9.75
C VAL A 252 4.35 -20.23 10.35
N ILE A 253 3.07 -20.56 10.49
CA ILE A 253 2.60 -21.81 11.10
C ILE A 253 1.73 -22.55 10.10
N GLY A 254 2.18 -23.75 9.69
CA GLY A 254 1.37 -24.63 8.84
C GLY A 254 0.13 -25.13 9.56
N LEU A 255 -1.02 -25.07 8.89
CA LEU A 255 -2.30 -25.54 9.42
C LEU A 255 -2.58 -26.97 8.97
N GLY A 256 -3.25 -27.74 9.83
CA GLY A 256 -3.64 -29.12 9.54
C GLY A 256 -4.96 -29.24 8.75
N GLU A 257 -5.65 -28.13 8.56
CA GLU A 257 -6.93 -28.04 7.84
C GLU A 257 -6.80 -27.04 6.69
N ASP A 258 -7.48 -27.32 5.58
CA ASP A 258 -7.47 -26.42 4.43
C ASP A 258 -8.28 -25.16 4.71
N VAL A 259 -7.68 -24.00 4.47
CA VAL A 259 -8.38 -22.72 4.47
C VAL A 259 -9.26 -22.64 3.22
N THR A 260 -10.53 -22.32 3.43
CA THR A 260 -11.46 -22.08 2.33
C THR A 260 -11.11 -20.76 1.64
N VAL A 261 -11.07 -20.78 0.31
CA VAL A 261 -10.81 -19.59 -0.49
C VAL A 261 -12.03 -19.28 -1.33
N SER A 262 -12.41 -18.00 -1.37
CA SER A 262 -13.47 -17.55 -2.25
C SER A 262 -13.08 -17.78 -3.72
N GLU A 263 -13.96 -18.43 -4.48
CA GLU A 263 -13.81 -18.54 -5.94
C GLU A 263 -14.26 -17.24 -6.64
N ASP A 264 -15.14 -16.48 -5.98
CA ASP A 264 -15.69 -15.25 -6.50
C ASP A 264 -14.85 -14.04 -6.06
N ALA A 265 -14.62 -13.13 -7.03
CA ALA A 265 -14.07 -11.83 -6.71
C ALA A 265 -15.17 -10.92 -6.12
N PRO A 266 -14.85 -10.05 -5.14
CA PRO A 266 -15.80 -9.07 -4.63
C PRO A 266 -16.30 -8.17 -5.78
N GLU A 267 -17.62 -7.95 -5.82
CA GLU A 267 -18.24 -7.03 -6.77
C GLU A 267 -18.35 -5.66 -6.10
N MET A 268 -17.80 -4.63 -6.75
CA MET A 268 -17.74 -3.25 -6.24
C MET A 268 -18.24 -2.28 -7.30
N GLY A 269 -18.72 -1.12 -6.86
CA GLY A 269 -18.90 0.03 -7.74
C GLY A 269 -17.57 0.60 -8.23
N ILE A 270 -17.52 1.17 -9.43
CA ILE A 270 -16.28 1.71 -10.01
C ILE A 270 -15.72 2.84 -9.15
N ASP A 271 -16.57 3.77 -8.66
CA ASP A 271 -16.13 4.86 -7.80
C ASP A 271 -15.54 4.34 -6.48
N GLU A 272 -16.17 3.35 -5.87
CA GLU A 272 -15.70 2.69 -4.64
C GLU A 272 -14.33 2.04 -4.87
N ALA A 273 -14.20 1.23 -5.92
CA ALA A 273 -12.96 0.52 -6.25
C ALA A 273 -11.81 1.48 -6.60
N VAL A 274 -12.09 2.59 -7.27
CA VAL A 274 -11.10 3.63 -7.59
C VAL A 274 -10.70 4.42 -6.34
N THR A 275 -11.66 4.74 -5.48
CA THR A 275 -11.41 5.50 -4.24
C THR A 275 -10.61 4.67 -3.22
N SER A 276 -10.76 3.34 -3.20
CA SER A 276 -9.94 2.44 -2.37
C SER A 276 -8.46 2.38 -2.81
N GLY A 277 -8.11 2.96 -3.98
CA GLY A 277 -6.75 3.02 -4.50
C GLY A 277 -6.35 1.86 -5.42
N GLY A 278 -7.19 0.83 -5.53
CA GLY A 278 -6.97 -0.34 -6.36
C GLY A 278 -7.33 -1.66 -5.67
N ALA A 279 -7.39 -2.75 -6.43
CA ALA A 279 -7.72 -4.07 -5.92
C ALA A 279 -7.00 -5.16 -6.74
N TYR A 280 -6.52 -6.21 -6.07
CA TYR A 280 -5.85 -7.32 -6.75
C TYR A 280 -6.82 -8.16 -7.57
N ASP A 281 -8.01 -8.45 -7.03
CA ASP A 281 -9.04 -9.25 -7.69
C ASP A 281 -10.40 -8.62 -7.39
N VAL A 282 -11.00 -7.97 -8.38
CA VAL A 282 -12.28 -7.28 -8.25
C VAL A 282 -13.15 -7.55 -9.47
N ARG A 283 -14.45 -7.60 -9.25
CA ARG A 283 -15.45 -7.67 -10.31
C ARG A 283 -16.17 -6.33 -10.42
N LEU A 284 -16.10 -5.73 -11.61
CA LEU A 284 -16.81 -4.50 -11.95
C LEU A 284 -17.86 -4.80 -13.01
N VAL A 285 -19.03 -4.16 -12.89
CA VAL A 285 -20.12 -4.29 -13.88
C VAL A 285 -20.42 -2.91 -14.45
N GLY A 286 -20.47 -2.79 -15.77
CA GLY A 286 -20.75 -1.52 -16.40
C GLY A 286 -20.92 -1.62 -17.91
N ASN A 287 -21.18 -0.48 -18.54
CA ASN A 287 -21.35 -0.38 -19.97
C ASN A 287 -20.02 0.01 -20.64
N ILE A 288 -19.67 -0.64 -21.73
CA ILE A 288 -18.57 -0.17 -22.57
C ILE A 288 -19.05 1.04 -23.37
N ILE A 289 -18.49 2.19 -23.07
CA ILE A 289 -18.85 3.46 -23.72
C ILE A 289 -17.90 3.85 -24.86
N GLU A 290 -16.66 3.33 -24.84
CA GLU A 290 -15.63 3.64 -25.83
C GLU A 290 -14.63 2.48 -25.96
N VAL A 291 -14.15 2.21 -27.17
CA VAL A 291 -12.94 1.43 -27.43
C VAL A 291 -11.85 2.39 -27.88
N ARG A 292 -10.78 2.48 -27.08
CA ARG A 292 -9.68 3.44 -27.26
C ARG A 292 -8.72 3.03 -28.36
N ASP A 293 -7.96 4.01 -28.83
CA ASP A 293 -6.82 3.80 -29.73
C ASP A 293 -5.79 2.86 -29.13
N GLY A 294 -5.15 2.07 -30.00
CA GLY A 294 -4.23 1.00 -29.60
C GLY A 294 -4.95 -0.27 -29.15
N SER A 295 -6.22 -0.43 -29.56
CA SER A 295 -6.98 -1.66 -29.55
C SER A 295 -6.89 -2.37 -30.91
N GLY A 296 -7.28 -3.66 -30.97
CA GLY A 296 -7.22 -4.49 -32.16
C GLY A 296 -5.86 -5.17 -32.32
N LEU A 297 -5.37 -5.24 -33.54
CA LEU A 297 -4.08 -5.81 -33.89
C LEU A 297 -2.95 -4.83 -33.54
N ILE A 298 -2.12 -5.19 -32.57
CA ILE A 298 -1.00 -4.41 -32.08
C ILE A 298 0.33 -5.16 -32.28
N GLU A 299 1.44 -4.47 -32.02
CA GLU A 299 2.78 -5.05 -32.07
C GLU A 299 3.44 -4.94 -30.69
N ARG A 300 4.08 -6.01 -30.21
CA ARG A 300 4.81 -6.04 -28.94
C ARG A 300 6.30 -6.28 -29.12
N CYS A 301 7.06 -5.73 -28.21
CA CYS A 301 8.49 -5.99 -28.11
C CYS A 301 8.72 -7.39 -27.53
N PRO A 302 9.48 -8.27 -28.18
CA PRO A 302 9.75 -9.62 -27.69
C PRO A 302 10.58 -9.63 -26.38
N GLU A 303 11.33 -8.56 -26.10
CA GLU A 303 12.18 -8.49 -24.91
C GLU A 303 11.45 -8.00 -23.65
N CYS A 304 10.44 -7.12 -23.77
CA CYS A 304 9.78 -6.52 -22.61
C CYS A 304 8.24 -6.49 -22.68
N GLY A 305 7.62 -7.07 -23.71
CA GLY A 305 6.16 -7.13 -23.89
C GLY A 305 5.46 -5.78 -24.13
N ARG A 306 6.20 -4.65 -24.15
CA ARG A 306 5.61 -3.32 -24.38
C ARG A 306 5.16 -3.17 -25.82
N VAL A 307 4.09 -2.38 -26.00
CA VAL A 307 3.60 -2.05 -27.32
C VAL A 307 4.66 -1.26 -28.10
N VAL A 308 4.89 -1.71 -29.32
CA VAL A 308 5.81 -1.11 -30.28
C VAL A 308 5.04 -0.13 -31.16
N GLN A 309 5.62 1.03 -31.47
CA GLN A 309 5.06 2.00 -32.39
C GLN A 309 6.06 2.29 -33.51
N ASN A 310 5.62 2.14 -34.75
CA ASN A 310 6.47 2.35 -35.93
C ASN A 310 7.79 1.52 -35.91
N GLY A 311 7.74 0.25 -35.45
CA GLY A 311 8.90 -0.64 -35.37
C GLY A 311 9.86 -0.31 -34.23
N GLN A 312 9.49 0.60 -33.31
CA GLN A 312 10.37 1.02 -32.21
C GLN A 312 9.76 0.74 -30.82
N CYS A 313 10.50 0.04 -29.98
CA CYS A 313 10.24 -0.09 -28.57
C CYS A 313 10.89 1.08 -27.81
N ARG A 314 10.15 1.70 -26.90
CA ARG A 314 10.65 2.83 -26.10
C ARG A 314 11.91 2.50 -25.26
N SER A 315 12.07 1.22 -24.88
CA SER A 315 13.20 0.76 -24.04
C SER A 315 14.32 0.11 -24.84
N HIS A 316 14.01 -0.57 -25.95
CA HIS A 316 14.98 -1.39 -26.71
C HIS A 316 15.25 -0.84 -28.12
N GLY A 317 14.62 0.28 -28.51
CA GLY A 317 14.82 0.88 -29.84
C GLY A 317 14.13 0.09 -30.95
N GLU A 318 14.82 -0.10 -32.07
CA GLU A 318 14.31 -0.86 -33.20
C GLU A 318 14.32 -2.36 -32.88
N VAL A 319 13.14 -3.01 -32.97
CA VAL A 319 12.93 -4.42 -32.63
C VAL A 319 12.12 -5.11 -33.74
N ASP A 320 12.34 -6.42 -33.89
CA ASP A 320 11.47 -7.27 -34.70
C ASP A 320 10.23 -7.63 -33.84
N ALA A 321 9.22 -6.79 -33.95
CA ALA A 321 8.04 -6.85 -33.10
C ALA A 321 7.14 -8.05 -33.42
N GLU A 322 6.50 -8.59 -32.38
CA GLU A 322 5.53 -9.67 -32.48
C GLU A 322 4.11 -9.10 -32.51
N ASP A 323 3.29 -9.64 -33.44
CA ASP A 323 1.86 -9.28 -33.50
C ASP A 323 1.11 -9.83 -32.28
N ASP A 324 0.19 -9.03 -31.75
CA ASP A 324 -0.66 -9.39 -30.62
C ASP A 324 -2.04 -8.75 -30.73
N LEU A 325 -3.01 -9.24 -29.95
CA LEU A 325 -4.35 -8.69 -29.84
C LEU A 325 -4.55 -8.04 -28.46
N ARG A 326 -5.21 -6.88 -28.45
CA ARG A 326 -5.56 -6.17 -27.24
C ARG A 326 -6.80 -5.31 -27.40
N VAL A 327 -7.61 -5.21 -26.34
CA VAL A 327 -8.65 -4.17 -26.22
C VAL A 327 -8.30 -3.25 -25.06
N LYS A 328 -8.54 -1.97 -25.26
CA LYS A 328 -8.63 -0.94 -24.21
C LYS A 328 -10.02 -0.32 -24.34
N ALA A 329 -10.89 -0.61 -23.40
CA ALA A 329 -12.27 -0.15 -23.41
C ALA A 329 -12.59 0.64 -22.15
N ILE A 330 -13.38 1.69 -22.26
CA ILE A 330 -13.90 2.42 -21.11
C ILE A 330 -15.16 1.74 -20.62
N LEU A 331 -15.08 1.22 -19.40
CA LEU A 331 -16.20 0.67 -18.64
C LEU A 331 -16.77 1.78 -17.73
N ASP A 332 -18.08 1.97 -17.72
CA ASP A 332 -18.82 3.00 -17.00
C ASP A 332 -20.04 2.36 -16.32
N ASP A 333 -20.19 2.53 -15.02
CA ASP A 333 -21.33 2.05 -14.23
C ASP A 333 -22.27 3.18 -13.78
N GLY A 334 -21.98 4.42 -14.19
CA GLY A 334 -22.70 5.63 -13.82
C GLY A 334 -22.18 6.28 -12.52
N THR A 335 -21.30 5.64 -11.77
CA THR A 335 -20.61 6.21 -10.60
C THR A 335 -19.20 6.70 -10.97
N GLY A 336 -18.54 5.98 -11.89
CA GLY A 336 -17.19 6.27 -12.33
C GLY A 336 -16.84 5.56 -13.63
N THR A 337 -15.58 5.72 -14.06
CA THR A 337 -15.06 5.07 -15.26
C THR A 337 -13.70 4.43 -15.01
N VAL A 338 -13.47 3.27 -15.66
CA VAL A 338 -12.19 2.56 -15.64
C VAL A 338 -11.83 2.12 -17.05
N THR A 339 -10.53 2.05 -17.35
CA THR A 339 -10.06 1.44 -18.60
C THR A 339 -9.88 -0.06 -18.41
N ALA A 340 -10.81 -0.87 -18.92
CA ALA A 340 -10.66 -2.31 -18.99
C ALA A 340 -9.66 -2.66 -20.12
N ILE A 341 -8.64 -3.45 -19.77
CA ILE A 341 -7.58 -3.90 -20.65
C ILE A 341 -7.73 -5.41 -20.83
N LEU A 342 -8.15 -5.83 -22.01
CA LEU A 342 -8.26 -7.24 -22.36
C LEU A 342 -6.97 -7.66 -23.07
N GLY A 343 -6.32 -8.68 -22.56
CA GLY A 343 -5.16 -9.32 -23.18
C GLY A 343 -5.54 -10.15 -24.41
N HIS A 344 -4.56 -10.89 -24.94
CA HIS A 344 -4.66 -11.66 -26.18
C HIS A 344 -5.91 -12.55 -26.21
N ASP A 345 -6.05 -13.45 -25.23
CA ASP A 345 -7.09 -14.50 -25.24
C ASP A 345 -8.50 -13.89 -25.16
N LEU A 346 -8.73 -12.98 -24.21
CA LEU A 346 -10.02 -12.30 -24.08
C LEU A 346 -10.35 -11.45 -25.31
N THR A 347 -9.34 -10.85 -25.94
CA THR A 347 -9.53 -10.09 -27.18
C THR A 347 -9.89 -11.00 -28.34
N ALA A 348 -9.26 -12.18 -28.45
CA ALA A 348 -9.57 -13.16 -29.47
C ALA A 348 -11.01 -13.69 -29.32
N GLU A 349 -11.47 -13.92 -28.09
CA GLU A 349 -12.87 -14.29 -27.80
C GLU A 349 -13.86 -13.20 -28.24
N VAL A 350 -13.60 -11.94 -27.91
CA VAL A 350 -14.43 -10.79 -28.29
C VAL A 350 -14.45 -10.60 -29.81
N TYR A 351 -13.30 -10.73 -30.44
CA TYR A 351 -13.16 -10.59 -31.88
C TYR A 351 -13.82 -11.75 -32.64
N ASP A 352 -13.98 -12.93 -31.98
CA ASP A 352 -14.44 -14.20 -32.58
C ASP A 352 -13.47 -14.70 -33.64
N GLY A 353 -12.17 -14.59 -33.33
CA GLY A 353 -11.09 -15.00 -34.24
C GLY A 353 -9.72 -14.80 -33.60
N GLY A 354 -8.75 -15.58 -34.06
CA GLY A 354 -7.37 -15.50 -33.60
C GLY A 354 -6.55 -14.40 -34.28
N ILE A 355 -5.27 -14.38 -33.95
CA ILE A 355 -4.32 -13.39 -34.51
C ILE A 355 -4.16 -13.51 -36.02
N GLU A 356 -4.21 -14.73 -36.58
CA GLU A 356 -4.09 -14.94 -38.02
C GLU A 356 -5.34 -14.45 -38.76
N ASP A 357 -6.54 -14.62 -38.19
CA ASP A 357 -7.79 -14.10 -38.75
C ASP A 357 -7.76 -12.57 -38.75
N ALA A 358 -7.29 -11.94 -37.65
CA ALA A 358 -7.13 -10.49 -37.59
C ALA A 358 -6.11 -9.96 -38.60
N LYS A 359 -5.01 -10.67 -38.83
CA LYS A 359 -4.00 -10.32 -39.84
C LYS A 359 -4.53 -10.46 -41.26
N GLU A 360 -5.32 -11.50 -41.54
CA GLU A 360 -5.95 -11.69 -42.82
C GLU A 360 -6.96 -10.56 -43.11
N HIS A 361 -7.83 -10.26 -42.12
CA HIS A 361 -8.79 -9.16 -42.21
C HIS A 361 -8.11 -7.82 -42.45
N ALA A 362 -7.07 -7.50 -41.68
CA ALA A 362 -6.30 -6.27 -41.85
C ALA A 362 -5.61 -6.18 -43.23
N ARG A 363 -5.13 -7.32 -43.76
CA ARG A 363 -4.50 -7.39 -45.07
C ARG A 363 -5.51 -7.19 -46.20
N ASP A 364 -6.67 -7.82 -46.11
CA ASP A 364 -7.73 -7.75 -47.12
C ASP A 364 -8.31 -6.34 -47.21
N ALA A 365 -8.46 -5.69 -46.06
CA ALA A 365 -8.89 -4.30 -45.96
C ALA A 365 -7.76 -3.28 -46.29
N MET A 366 -6.50 -3.74 -46.34
CA MET A 366 -5.30 -2.86 -46.41
C MET A 366 -5.24 -1.83 -45.28
N ASP A 367 -5.83 -2.15 -44.13
CA ASP A 367 -5.94 -1.26 -42.96
C ASP A 367 -6.00 -2.09 -41.69
N LYS A 368 -5.09 -1.87 -40.73
CA LYS A 368 -5.08 -2.55 -39.43
C LYS A 368 -6.23 -2.11 -38.52
N SER A 369 -6.81 -0.92 -38.74
CA SER A 369 -7.85 -0.34 -37.88
C SER A 369 -9.17 -1.11 -37.95
N VAL A 370 -9.42 -1.87 -39.01
CA VAL A 370 -10.66 -2.64 -39.18
C VAL A 370 -10.93 -3.63 -38.06
N VAL A 371 -9.87 -4.20 -37.48
CA VAL A 371 -9.98 -5.11 -36.34
C VAL A 371 -10.51 -4.38 -35.10
N ALA A 372 -10.00 -3.19 -34.82
CA ALA A 372 -10.48 -2.35 -33.72
C ALA A 372 -11.91 -1.85 -33.97
N ASP A 373 -12.27 -1.56 -35.22
CA ASP A 373 -13.62 -1.11 -35.59
C ASP A 373 -14.64 -2.23 -35.39
N ASP A 374 -14.34 -3.47 -35.79
CA ASP A 374 -15.18 -4.64 -35.53
C ASP A 374 -15.37 -4.88 -34.02
N ILE A 375 -14.31 -4.78 -33.24
CA ILE A 375 -14.36 -4.92 -31.77
C ILE A 375 -15.25 -3.81 -31.19
N ARG A 376 -15.10 -2.57 -31.66
CA ARG A 376 -15.91 -1.44 -31.21
C ARG A 376 -17.41 -1.66 -31.50
N GLU A 377 -17.76 -2.17 -32.66
CA GLU A 377 -19.15 -2.45 -33.04
C GLU A 377 -19.77 -3.57 -32.14
N LYS A 378 -18.95 -4.52 -31.73
CA LYS A 378 -19.37 -5.62 -30.85
C LYS A 378 -19.57 -5.17 -29.40
N LEU A 379 -18.73 -4.27 -28.88
CA LEU A 379 -18.64 -3.95 -27.46
C LEU A 379 -19.44 -2.70 -27.06
N VAL A 380 -19.37 -1.61 -27.83
CA VAL A 380 -19.89 -0.31 -27.39
C VAL A 380 -21.41 -0.34 -27.23
N GLY A 381 -21.87 0.24 -26.10
CA GLY A 381 -23.28 0.31 -25.73
C GLY A 381 -23.86 -0.94 -25.08
N LYS A 382 -23.04 -1.90 -24.77
CA LYS A 382 -23.44 -3.13 -24.06
C LYS A 382 -22.81 -3.19 -22.69
N GLU A 383 -23.48 -3.91 -21.78
CA GLU A 383 -23.03 -4.12 -20.42
C GLU A 383 -22.21 -5.39 -20.29
N TYR A 384 -21.14 -5.27 -19.51
CA TYR A 384 -20.19 -6.34 -19.26
C TYR A 384 -19.88 -6.45 -17.75
N ARG A 385 -19.62 -7.68 -17.34
CA ARG A 385 -19.02 -8.04 -16.06
C ARG A 385 -17.56 -8.36 -16.32
N VAL A 386 -16.67 -7.59 -15.68
CA VAL A 386 -15.22 -7.69 -15.89
C VAL A 386 -14.55 -7.97 -14.55
N ARG A 387 -13.80 -9.05 -14.46
CA ARG A 387 -12.96 -9.39 -13.31
C ARG A 387 -11.50 -9.14 -13.65
N GLY A 388 -10.75 -8.64 -12.70
CA GLY A 388 -9.33 -8.43 -12.91
C GLY A 388 -8.66 -7.64 -11.80
N GLN A 389 -7.43 -7.24 -12.06
CA GLN A 389 -6.64 -6.39 -11.19
C GLN A 389 -6.87 -4.93 -11.54
N LEU A 390 -7.35 -4.17 -10.56
CA LEU A 390 -7.51 -2.72 -10.68
C LEU A 390 -6.26 -2.01 -10.14
N SER A 391 -5.67 -1.17 -10.95
CA SER A 391 -4.60 -0.25 -10.56
C SER A 391 -5.03 1.19 -10.80
N VAL A 392 -4.69 2.07 -9.85
CA VAL A 392 -4.98 3.50 -9.93
C VAL A 392 -3.68 4.29 -9.88
N ASP A 393 -3.46 5.18 -10.83
CA ASP A 393 -2.28 6.03 -10.89
C ASP A 393 -2.65 7.46 -11.34
N GLU A 394 -1.67 8.34 -11.49
CA GLU A 394 -1.86 9.72 -11.96
C GLU A 394 -2.49 9.83 -13.37
N TYR A 395 -2.49 8.75 -14.15
CA TYR A 395 -3.06 8.68 -15.52
C TYR A 395 -4.48 8.11 -15.53
N GLY A 396 -4.97 7.60 -14.40
CA GLY A 396 -6.32 7.08 -14.21
C GLY A 396 -6.35 5.64 -13.71
N ALA A 397 -7.53 5.06 -13.74
CA ALA A 397 -7.79 3.70 -13.29
C ALA A 397 -7.74 2.70 -14.48
N ASN A 398 -6.98 1.62 -14.31
CA ASN A 398 -6.84 0.57 -15.30
C ASN A 398 -7.19 -0.79 -14.64
N LEU A 399 -8.09 -1.55 -15.30
CA LEU A 399 -8.47 -2.89 -14.91
C LEU A 399 -7.87 -3.89 -15.91
N ASP A 400 -6.80 -4.57 -15.50
CA ASP A 400 -6.23 -5.66 -16.29
C ASP A 400 -7.14 -6.90 -16.15
N ALA A 401 -7.96 -7.16 -17.17
CA ALA A 401 -9.01 -8.16 -17.14
C ALA A 401 -8.46 -9.58 -17.18
N THR A 402 -8.97 -10.44 -16.29
CA THR A 402 -8.77 -11.89 -16.29
C THR A 402 -10.01 -12.64 -16.78
N GLU A 403 -11.22 -12.05 -16.56
CA GLU A 403 -12.49 -12.54 -17.08
C GLU A 403 -13.29 -11.37 -17.68
N PHE A 404 -13.98 -11.66 -18.78
CA PHE A 404 -14.79 -10.67 -19.49
C PHE A 404 -16.03 -11.37 -20.06
N ALA A 405 -17.21 -11.03 -19.57
CA ALA A 405 -18.47 -11.65 -20.00
C ALA A 405 -19.57 -10.60 -20.14
N GLY A 406 -20.48 -10.81 -21.10
CA GLY A 406 -21.69 -10.02 -21.19
C GLY A 406 -22.54 -10.14 -19.91
N SER A 407 -23.12 -9.06 -19.44
CA SER A 407 -24.09 -9.13 -18.35
C SER A 407 -25.44 -9.60 -18.88
N ASP A 408 -25.97 -10.66 -18.26
CA ASP A 408 -27.31 -11.18 -18.55
C ASP A 408 -28.39 -10.56 -17.64
N ASP A 409 -28.02 -9.60 -16.79
CA ASP A 409 -28.91 -8.97 -15.83
C ASP A 409 -29.93 -8.07 -16.53
N ASP A 410 -31.21 -8.14 -16.11
CA ASP A 410 -32.24 -7.23 -16.58
C ASP A 410 -32.04 -5.84 -15.98
N PRO A 411 -31.67 -4.81 -16.78
CA PRO A 411 -31.49 -3.44 -16.29
C PRO A 411 -32.72 -2.90 -15.55
N GLY A 412 -33.91 -3.41 -15.88
CA GLY A 412 -35.15 -3.02 -15.22
C GLY A 412 -35.31 -3.62 -13.82
N GLU A 413 -34.73 -4.78 -13.54
CA GLU A 413 -34.68 -5.37 -12.19
C GLU A 413 -33.70 -4.60 -11.32
N ARG A 414 -32.48 -4.35 -11.80
CA ARG A 414 -31.49 -3.55 -11.07
C ARG A 414 -31.98 -2.13 -10.75
N ALA A 415 -32.64 -1.47 -11.68
CA ALA A 415 -33.22 -0.15 -11.42
C ALA A 415 -34.30 -0.20 -10.33
N ARG A 416 -35.06 -1.29 -10.23
CA ARG A 416 -36.06 -1.48 -9.16
C ARG A 416 -35.42 -1.73 -7.81
N ASP A 417 -34.34 -2.49 -7.76
CA ASP A 417 -33.61 -2.80 -6.53
C ASP A 417 -32.90 -1.55 -5.99
N ALA A 418 -32.20 -0.80 -6.84
CA ALA A 418 -31.59 0.47 -6.49
C ALA A 418 -32.62 1.52 -6.01
N LEU A 419 -33.82 1.55 -6.62
CA LEU A 419 -34.92 2.40 -6.14
C LEU A 419 -35.50 1.93 -4.79
N ALA A 420 -35.43 0.66 -4.46
CA ALA A 420 -35.87 0.12 -3.17
C ALA A 420 -34.85 0.50 -2.06
N GLU A 421 -33.57 0.42 -2.32
CA GLU A 421 -32.50 0.83 -1.39
C GLU A 421 -32.56 2.33 -1.04
N VAL A 422 -32.77 3.19 -2.05
CA VAL A 422 -32.89 4.65 -1.81
C VAL A 422 -34.15 5.00 -0.99
N ARG A 423 -35.15 4.10 -0.90
CA ARG A 423 -36.40 4.31 -0.17
C ARG A 423 -36.46 3.67 1.22
N ALA A 424 -35.44 2.87 1.54
CA ALA A 424 -35.28 2.23 2.85
C ALA A 424 -34.50 3.13 3.82
#